data_ffeb5358b19945673558b46ce358f6fe
#
_entry.id   ffeb5358b19945673558b46ce358f6fe
#
_cell.length_a   1.000
_cell.length_b   1.000
_cell.length_c   1.000
_cell.angle_alpha   90.00
_cell.angle_beta   90.00
_cell.angle_gamma   90.00
#
_symmetry.space_group_name_H-M   'P 1'
#
loop_
_entity.id
_entity.type
_entity.pdbx_description
1 polymer ?
#
loop_
_entity_poly.entity_id
_entity_poly.type
_entity_poly.pdbx_seq_one_letter_code
_entity_poly.pdbx_strand_id
1 'polypeptide(L)'
;SFSDWRNKIIVVSDDVDEPWENIIQSTSNDIADLITENKPFFNAKKILADAFNQETSSGGERYPEVKSQLINGMKQGALVVNYFGHGGEDGLARERIFDKIDAVDITNDKFNCFVSVTCEFTKFDNPNRETAGEYLYWNKNGGSIALITTTRQIFVSVGVNFNLTLENYLFSLDSDSYTTMAEALRLTKIDPSISNSDQRRLVFFIGDPAMKLSIPEPQIIITSINDIPIDEFESNIRGLDLVNIKGNVLDSNGQIIDNYQGELTATVYDKEIERSTLGNDGTTDNSGNPILLDFKTLGETLFRGKSSISNGEFEFNFVVPRDVGMQVDFGKFSFYSKENNSLQDKNGYDLSVLMGGINENADEDNIGPEIELFMNDESFINGGITNENPNLIVKLFDENGINTSSGVGHDIIATIDSNQENSYILNDYYEANIDDFQNGTINFPLSNISPGSHTLRLKAWDVYNNSSESEIEFTVFDEDQDLVIENVLNYPNPFINYTEFWFNHNSSTALNVTIQVFTISGKLVKTILGTTESFGNNSFSRDFYWDGRDDFGDKVAKGVYIYKLNVRSESLNKSVSKIEKLVIL
;
A
#
# COMPACT_ATOMS: atom_id res chain seq x y z
N SER A 1 11.42 -2.64 1.36
CA SER A 1 11.16 -1.86 2.59
C SER A 1 10.74 -2.75 3.75
N PHE A 2 11.06 -2.33 5.00
CA PHE A 2 10.64 -3.00 6.22
C PHE A 2 9.35 -2.34 6.71
N SER A 3 8.23 -3.06 6.69
CA SER A 3 6.97 -2.63 7.29
C SER A 3 5.97 -3.79 7.42
N ASP A 4 4.81 -3.53 7.97
CA ASP A 4 3.74 -4.48 8.31
C ASP A 4 3.17 -5.28 7.13
N TRP A 5 3.46 -4.90 5.87
CA TRP A 5 3.07 -5.68 4.70
C TRP A 5 3.60 -7.12 4.73
N ARG A 6 4.66 -7.38 5.51
CA ARG A 6 5.21 -8.71 5.71
C ARG A 6 4.32 -9.63 6.55
N ASN A 7 3.36 -9.05 7.27
CA ASN A 7 2.33 -9.80 7.99
C ASN A 7 1.04 -9.97 7.16
N LYS A 8 1.00 -9.47 5.91
CA LYS A 8 -0.19 -9.48 5.06
C LYS A 8 -0.08 -10.50 3.95
N ILE A 9 -1.15 -11.22 3.71
CA ILE A 9 -1.33 -12.08 2.54
C ILE A 9 -2.65 -11.72 1.84
N ILE A 10 -2.70 -11.91 0.53
CA ILE A 10 -3.90 -11.74 -0.27
C ILE A 10 -4.22 -13.06 -0.93
N VAL A 11 -5.43 -13.56 -0.74
CA VAL A 11 -5.93 -14.76 -1.41
C VAL A 11 -7.09 -14.38 -2.29
N VAL A 12 -7.00 -14.72 -3.56
CA VAL A 12 -7.95 -14.33 -4.60
C VAL A 12 -8.53 -15.57 -5.26
N SER A 13 -9.83 -15.62 -5.42
CA SER A 13 -10.49 -16.66 -6.23
C SER A 13 -11.27 -16.06 -7.39
N ASP A 14 -11.45 -16.90 -8.40
CA ASP A 14 -12.43 -16.72 -9.45
C ASP A 14 -13.87 -16.88 -8.93
N ASP A 15 -14.86 -16.56 -9.74
CA ASP A 15 -16.28 -16.79 -9.47
C ASP A 15 -16.74 -18.23 -9.86
N VAL A 16 -18.04 -18.47 -9.92
CA VAL A 16 -18.63 -19.79 -10.15
C VAL A 16 -19.55 -19.76 -11.36
N ASP A 17 -18.99 -19.87 -12.56
CA ASP A 17 -19.75 -20.04 -13.82
C ASP A 17 -20.46 -21.41 -13.91
N GLU A 18 -19.78 -22.46 -13.46
CA GLU A 18 -20.25 -23.83 -13.54
C GLU A 18 -20.28 -24.49 -12.14
N PRO A 19 -21.23 -25.41 -11.84
CA PRO A 19 -21.39 -25.96 -10.50
C PRO A 19 -20.14 -26.60 -9.88
N TRP A 20 -19.23 -27.12 -10.70
CA TRP A 20 -17.98 -27.74 -10.22
C TRP A 20 -16.92 -26.72 -9.82
N GLU A 21 -17.06 -25.46 -10.20
CA GLU A 21 -16.10 -24.39 -9.90
C GLU A 21 -16.19 -23.90 -8.45
N ASN A 22 -17.25 -24.27 -7.74
CA ASN A 22 -17.36 -23.98 -6.30
C ASN A 22 -16.11 -24.41 -5.50
N ILE A 23 -15.40 -25.45 -5.95
CA ILE A 23 -14.16 -25.89 -5.31
C ILE A 23 -13.05 -24.85 -5.40
N ILE A 24 -13.08 -23.96 -6.37
CA ILE A 24 -12.06 -22.90 -6.56
C ILE A 24 -12.15 -21.92 -5.40
N GLN A 25 -13.33 -21.35 -5.17
CA GLN A 25 -13.53 -20.38 -4.08
C GLN A 25 -13.40 -21.03 -2.69
N SER A 26 -13.91 -22.25 -2.49
CA SER A 26 -13.73 -22.95 -1.22
C SER A 26 -12.25 -23.25 -0.92
N THR A 27 -11.48 -23.69 -1.92
CA THR A 27 -10.03 -23.93 -1.76
C THR A 27 -9.28 -22.64 -1.43
N SER A 28 -9.63 -21.52 -2.07
CA SER A 28 -9.02 -20.22 -1.76
C SER A 28 -9.34 -19.77 -0.34
N ASN A 29 -10.57 -19.99 0.12
CA ASN A 29 -10.93 -19.76 1.51
C ASN A 29 -10.11 -20.64 2.46
N ASP A 30 -10.04 -21.95 2.18
CA ASP A 30 -9.31 -22.92 2.99
C ASP A 30 -7.81 -22.60 3.08
N ILE A 31 -7.20 -22.09 2.00
CA ILE A 31 -5.80 -21.63 1.99
C ILE A 31 -5.61 -20.50 2.98
N ALA A 32 -6.46 -19.47 2.95
CA ALA A 32 -6.36 -18.35 3.85
C ALA A 32 -6.51 -18.79 5.31
N ASP A 33 -7.50 -19.64 5.59
CA ASP A 33 -7.76 -20.17 6.95
C ASP A 33 -6.61 -21.05 7.43
N LEU A 34 -6.12 -21.96 6.57
CA LEU A 34 -4.98 -22.82 6.87
C LEU A 34 -3.73 -22.01 7.28
N ILE A 35 -3.44 -20.92 6.59
CA ILE A 35 -2.28 -20.07 6.91
C ILE A 35 -2.52 -19.34 8.23
N THR A 36 -3.68 -18.70 8.41
CA THR A 36 -3.95 -17.87 9.60
C THR A 36 -4.18 -18.69 10.87
N GLU A 37 -4.71 -19.89 10.79
CA GLU A 37 -4.85 -20.82 11.93
C GLU A 37 -3.50 -21.32 12.44
N ASN A 38 -2.55 -21.62 11.54
CA ASN A 38 -1.23 -22.14 11.90
C ASN A 38 -0.19 -21.04 12.16
N LYS A 39 -0.36 -19.88 11.56
CA LYS A 39 0.49 -18.69 11.70
C LYS A 39 -0.37 -17.44 11.93
N PRO A 40 -0.97 -17.27 13.14
CA PRO A 40 -1.98 -16.25 13.41
C PRO A 40 -1.46 -14.80 13.31
N PHE A 41 -0.15 -14.57 13.23
CA PHE A 41 0.41 -13.24 12.98
C PHE A 41 0.15 -12.76 11.54
N PHE A 42 -0.22 -13.64 10.59
CA PHE A 42 -0.65 -13.21 9.28
C PHE A 42 -2.06 -12.65 9.29
N ASN A 43 -2.25 -11.62 8.47
CA ASN A 43 -3.53 -10.98 8.18
C ASN A 43 -3.91 -11.34 6.74
N ALA A 44 -4.88 -12.22 6.57
CA ALA A 44 -5.33 -12.67 5.25
C ALA A 44 -6.47 -11.78 4.74
N LYS A 45 -6.24 -11.12 3.59
CA LYS A 45 -7.30 -10.47 2.82
C LYS A 45 -7.85 -11.47 1.81
N LYS A 46 -9.09 -11.89 2.00
CA LYS A 46 -9.81 -12.80 1.10
C LYS A 46 -10.57 -11.97 0.05
N ILE A 47 -10.23 -12.15 -1.21
CA ILE A 47 -10.88 -11.50 -2.36
C ILE A 47 -11.51 -12.61 -3.21
N LEU A 48 -12.66 -13.13 -2.76
CA LEU A 48 -13.42 -14.13 -3.50
C LEU A 48 -14.32 -13.38 -4.48
N ALA A 49 -14.12 -13.57 -5.81
CA ALA A 49 -14.75 -12.73 -6.82
C ALA A 49 -16.27 -12.70 -6.70
N ASP A 50 -16.89 -13.85 -6.47
CA ASP A 50 -18.33 -13.97 -6.31
C ASP A 50 -18.90 -13.36 -5.00
N ALA A 51 -18.05 -12.86 -4.09
CA ALA A 51 -18.48 -12.07 -2.93
C ALA A 51 -18.66 -10.57 -3.22
N PHE A 52 -18.41 -10.14 -4.46
CA PHE A 52 -18.52 -8.77 -4.93
C PHE A 52 -19.56 -8.67 -6.07
N ASN A 53 -20.08 -7.47 -6.29
CA ASN A 53 -21.04 -7.25 -7.36
C ASN A 53 -20.38 -7.41 -8.74
N GLN A 54 -21.00 -8.24 -9.59
CA GLN A 54 -20.62 -8.37 -10.99
C GLN A 54 -21.30 -7.29 -11.82
N GLU A 55 -20.56 -6.69 -12.72
CA GLU A 55 -21.06 -5.73 -13.70
C GLU A 55 -21.04 -6.34 -15.11
N THR A 56 -22.17 -6.27 -15.80
CA THR A 56 -22.29 -6.78 -17.18
C THR A 56 -22.26 -5.64 -18.18
N SER A 57 -21.37 -5.72 -19.15
CA SER A 57 -21.24 -4.74 -20.24
C SER A 57 -21.19 -5.40 -21.60
N SER A 58 -21.17 -4.61 -22.67
CA SER A 58 -20.96 -5.12 -24.04
C SER A 58 -19.58 -5.81 -24.22
N GLY A 59 -18.64 -5.60 -23.30
CA GLY A 59 -17.31 -6.23 -23.27
C GLY A 59 -17.25 -7.52 -22.44
N GLY A 60 -18.38 -7.99 -21.91
CA GLY A 60 -18.51 -9.14 -21.01
C GLY A 60 -18.69 -8.72 -19.56
N GLU A 61 -18.66 -9.73 -18.70
CA GLU A 61 -18.77 -9.59 -17.25
C GLU A 61 -17.47 -9.08 -16.66
N ARG A 62 -17.56 -8.37 -15.54
CA ARG A 62 -16.43 -7.73 -14.85
C ARG A 62 -16.69 -7.63 -13.35
N TYR A 63 -15.61 -7.63 -12.58
CA TYR A 63 -15.61 -7.32 -11.16
C TYR A 63 -14.68 -6.12 -10.87
N PRO A 64 -15.12 -4.89 -11.10
CA PRO A 64 -14.28 -3.71 -10.92
C PRO A 64 -13.73 -3.56 -9.49
N GLU A 65 -14.55 -3.91 -8.49
CA GLU A 65 -14.14 -3.86 -7.10
C GLU A 65 -13.08 -4.90 -6.77
N VAL A 66 -13.20 -6.15 -7.25
CA VAL A 66 -12.19 -7.21 -7.10
C VAL A 66 -10.86 -6.76 -7.68
N LYS A 67 -10.88 -6.22 -8.90
CA LYS A 67 -9.70 -5.67 -9.58
C LYS A 67 -9.07 -4.55 -8.76
N SER A 68 -9.86 -3.60 -8.31
CA SER A 68 -9.40 -2.49 -7.48
C SER A 68 -8.79 -2.98 -6.16
N GLN A 69 -9.46 -3.89 -5.47
CA GLN A 69 -9.00 -4.46 -4.20
C GLN A 69 -7.68 -5.22 -4.34
N LEU A 70 -7.50 -5.99 -5.43
CA LEU A 70 -6.26 -6.70 -5.72
C LEU A 70 -5.11 -5.72 -6.01
N ILE A 71 -5.31 -4.77 -6.92
CA ILE A 71 -4.28 -3.79 -7.30
C ILE A 71 -3.89 -2.92 -6.11
N ASN A 72 -4.87 -2.41 -5.35
CA ASN A 72 -4.61 -1.61 -4.16
C ASN A 72 -3.89 -2.42 -3.07
N GLY A 73 -4.31 -3.67 -2.85
CA GLY A 73 -3.62 -4.56 -1.91
C GLY A 73 -2.16 -4.82 -2.30
N MET A 74 -1.87 -5.00 -3.59
CA MET A 74 -0.49 -5.13 -4.08
C MET A 74 0.31 -3.83 -3.90
N LYS A 75 -0.29 -2.66 -4.11
CA LYS A 75 0.34 -1.35 -3.89
C LYS A 75 0.62 -1.09 -2.41
N GLN A 76 -0.31 -1.41 -1.52
CA GLN A 76 -0.12 -1.33 -0.07
C GLN A 76 0.93 -2.32 0.41
N GLY A 77 1.04 -3.46 -0.26
CA GLY A 77 1.98 -4.54 -0.03
C GLY A 77 1.35 -5.73 0.68
N ALA A 78 1.76 -6.89 0.22
CA ALA A 78 1.50 -8.19 0.81
C ALA A 78 2.74 -9.09 0.61
N LEU A 79 3.00 -10.01 1.51
CA LEU A 79 4.13 -10.93 1.40
C LEU A 79 3.89 -11.95 0.29
N VAL A 80 2.66 -12.45 0.21
CA VAL A 80 2.20 -13.39 -0.81
C VAL A 80 0.85 -12.93 -1.36
N VAL A 81 0.70 -13.01 -2.67
CA VAL A 81 -0.58 -12.94 -3.37
C VAL A 81 -0.83 -14.31 -3.99
N ASN A 82 -1.86 -15.00 -3.55
CA ASN A 82 -2.24 -16.31 -4.07
C ASN A 82 -3.54 -16.18 -4.87
N TYR A 83 -3.49 -16.53 -6.14
CA TYR A 83 -4.65 -16.61 -7.02
C TYR A 83 -4.93 -18.05 -7.41
N PHE A 84 -6.16 -18.49 -7.24
CA PHE A 84 -6.67 -19.76 -7.72
C PHE A 84 -7.96 -19.58 -8.53
N GLY A 85 -7.95 -19.98 -9.79
CA GLY A 85 -9.07 -19.78 -10.72
C GLY A 85 -8.68 -19.98 -12.17
N HIS A 86 -9.51 -19.50 -13.07
CA HIS A 86 -9.21 -19.50 -14.50
C HIS A 86 -8.14 -18.48 -14.84
N GLY A 87 -7.43 -18.70 -15.93
CA GLY A 87 -6.43 -17.78 -16.42
C GLY A 87 -5.94 -18.14 -17.81
N GLY A 88 -5.09 -17.30 -18.34
CA GLY A 88 -4.49 -17.45 -19.65
C GLY A 88 -3.33 -16.50 -19.85
N GLU A 89 -2.78 -16.48 -21.06
CA GLU A 89 -1.64 -15.62 -21.42
C GLU A 89 -1.94 -14.12 -21.19
N ASP A 90 -3.22 -13.71 -21.24
CA ASP A 90 -3.62 -12.30 -21.12
C ASP A 90 -3.92 -11.83 -19.69
N GLY A 91 -4.17 -12.77 -18.77
CA GLY A 91 -4.53 -12.39 -17.39
C GLY A 91 -5.27 -13.48 -16.63
N LEU A 92 -5.89 -13.07 -15.54
CA LEU A 92 -6.61 -13.87 -14.57
C LEU A 92 -8.11 -13.65 -14.70
N ALA A 93 -8.89 -14.72 -14.59
CA ALA A 93 -10.32 -14.81 -14.78
C ALA A 93 -10.80 -14.41 -16.20
N ARG A 94 -12.00 -14.85 -16.57
CA ARG A 94 -12.66 -14.37 -17.80
C ARG A 94 -13.11 -12.91 -17.65
N GLU A 95 -13.43 -12.50 -16.46
CA GLU A 95 -13.87 -11.18 -16.02
C GLU A 95 -12.73 -10.17 -15.97
N ARG A 96 -11.49 -10.62 -16.23
CA ARG A 96 -10.25 -9.81 -16.28
C ARG A 96 -9.98 -9.05 -14.98
N ILE A 97 -9.99 -9.78 -13.87
CA ILE A 97 -9.66 -9.21 -12.56
C ILE A 97 -8.21 -8.73 -12.46
N PHE A 98 -7.32 -9.24 -13.33
CA PHE A 98 -5.96 -8.76 -13.53
C PHE A 98 -5.48 -9.10 -14.94
N ASP A 99 -5.01 -8.14 -15.71
CA ASP A 99 -4.59 -8.33 -17.09
C ASP A 99 -3.18 -7.78 -17.38
N LYS A 100 -2.73 -7.88 -18.65
CA LYS A 100 -1.42 -7.38 -19.09
C LYS A 100 -1.22 -5.89 -18.84
N ILE A 101 -2.27 -5.09 -18.99
CA ILE A 101 -2.19 -3.65 -18.78
C ILE A 101 -1.91 -3.39 -17.30
N ASP A 102 -2.63 -4.06 -16.41
CA ASP A 102 -2.41 -3.95 -14.97
C ASP A 102 -0.98 -4.38 -14.59
N ALA A 103 -0.48 -5.47 -15.21
CA ALA A 103 0.87 -5.98 -14.96
C ALA A 103 1.98 -4.99 -15.38
N VAL A 104 1.74 -4.21 -16.43
CA VAL A 104 2.66 -3.16 -16.91
C VAL A 104 2.57 -1.91 -16.05
N ASP A 105 1.33 -1.52 -15.67
CA ASP A 105 1.06 -0.21 -15.07
C ASP A 105 1.18 -0.22 -13.54
N ILE A 106 1.19 -1.40 -12.90
CA ILE A 106 1.31 -1.48 -11.45
C ILE A 106 2.63 -0.89 -10.97
N THR A 107 2.52 0.05 -10.03
CA THR A 107 3.66 0.65 -9.34
C THR A 107 3.58 0.33 -7.86
N ASN A 108 4.56 -0.41 -7.35
CA ASN A 108 4.66 -0.75 -5.93
C ASN A 108 6.14 -0.93 -5.54
N ASP A 109 6.46 -0.56 -4.32
CA ASP A 109 7.81 -0.68 -3.72
C ASP A 109 7.93 -1.90 -2.78
N LYS A 110 6.83 -2.61 -2.56
CA LYS A 110 6.71 -3.80 -1.72
C LYS A 110 6.39 -4.99 -2.61
N PHE A 111 7.45 -5.75 -2.94
CA PHE A 111 7.36 -6.83 -3.92
C PHE A 111 6.93 -8.14 -3.25
N ASN A 112 5.82 -8.68 -3.67
CA ASN A 112 5.28 -9.95 -3.20
C ASN A 112 5.86 -11.16 -3.95
N CYS A 113 5.65 -12.37 -3.38
CA CYS A 113 5.65 -13.60 -4.14
C CYS A 113 4.25 -13.82 -4.71
N PHE A 114 4.12 -13.88 -6.03
CA PHE A 114 2.84 -14.11 -6.68
C PHE A 114 2.67 -15.59 -7.02
N VAL A 115 1.70 -16.24 -6.37
CA VAL A 115 1.33 -17.63 -6.62
C VAL A 115 0.11 -17.65 -7.52
N SER A 116 0.21 -18.28 -8.70
CA SER A 116 -0.90 -18.41 -9.64
C SER A 116 -0.99 -19.84 -10.16
N VAL A 117 -1.75 -20.67 -9.46
CA VAL A 117 -2.02 -22.05 -9.89
C VAL A 117 -3.25 -22.03 -10.81
N THR A 118 -3.06 -21.54 -12.03
CA THR A 118 -4.07 -21.38 -13.08
C THR A 118 -3.56 -21.86 -14.43
N CYS A 119 -4.24 -21.57 -15.52
CA CYS A 119 -3.82 -21.97 -16.86
C CYS A 119 -2.94 -20.90 -17.53
N GLU A 120 -1.75 -21.28 -18.04
CA GLU A 120 -0.90 -20.53 -19.00
C GLU A 120 -0.56 -19.07 -18.62
N PHE A 121 -0.72 -18.66 -17.36
CA PHE A 121 -0.50 -17.27 -16.92
C PHE A 121 0.92 -16.78 -17.21
N THR A 122 1.91 -17.71 -17.20
CA THR A 122 3.30 -17.39 -17.53
C THR A 122 3.85 -18.40 -18.51
N LYS A 123 3.36 -18.38 -19.73
CA LYS A 123 3.81 -19.27 -20.83
C LYS A 123 5.05 -18.69 -21.51
N PHE A 124 6.13 -18.53 -20.75
CA PHE A 124 7.38 -17.87 -21.15
C PHE A 124 8.10 -18.54 -22.35
N ASP A 125 7.69 -19.73 -22.74
CA ASP A 125 8.23 -20.44 -23.91
C ASP A 125 7.43 -20.20 -25.21
N ASN A 126 6.49 -19.25 -25.21
CA ASN A 126 5.81 -18.78 -26.41
C ASN A 126 6.61 -17.66 -27.09
N PRO A 127 7.33 -17.94 -28.22
CA PRO A 127 8.19 -16.92 -28.82
C PRO A 127 7.44 -15.80 -29.55
N ASN A 128 6.12 -15.93 -29.69
CA ASN A 128 5.31 -14.97 -30.44
C ASN A 128 4.51 -14.02 -29.56
N ARG A 129 4.48 -14.25 -28.26
CA ARG A 129 3.60 -13.51 -27.35
C ARG A 129 4.10 -13.57 -25.93
N GLU A 130 4.27 -12.43 -25.32
CA GLU A 130 4.55 -12.27 -23.89
C GLU A 130 3.25 -12.39 -23.08
N THR A 131 3.35 -12.87 -21.85
CA THR A 131 2.21 -13.14 -20.97
C THR A 131 2.09 -12.11 -19.85
N ALA A 132 0.92 -12.03 -19.21
CA ALA A 132 0.70 -11.13 -18.09
C ALA A 132 1.66 -11.42 -16.91
N GLY A 133 1.96 -12.69 -16.63
CA GLY A 133 2.91 -13.08 -15.61
C GLY A 133 4.35 -12.63 -15.91
N GLU A 134 4.77 -12.66 -17.19
CA GLU A 134 6.07 -12.14 -17.59
C GLU A 134 6.15 -10.63 -17.38
N TYR A 135 5.13 -9.86 -17.78
CA TYR A 135 5.07 -8.43 -17.53
C TYR A 135 5.10 -8.10 -16.04
N LEU A 136 4.36 -8.86 -15.22
CA LEU A 136 4.35 -8.67 -13.76
C LEU A 136 5.75 -8.87 -13.15
N TYR A 137 6.52 -9.83 -13.64
CA TYR A 137 7.88 -10.09 -13.16
C TYR A 137 8.92 -9.09 -13.69
N TRP A 138 8.77 -8.63 -14.94
CA TRP A 138 9.72 -7.73 -15.60
C TRP A 138 9.42 -6.24 -15.39
N ASN A 139 8.32 -5.92 -14.70
CA ASN A 139 7.97 -4.53 -14.41
C ASN A 139 9.10 -3.85 -13.62
N LYS A 140 9.59 -2.73 -14.15
CA LYS A 140 10.71 -1.99 -13.53
C LYS A 140 10.28 -1.08 -12.38
N ASN A 141 9.00 -0.72 -12.36
CA ASN A 141 8.43 0.23 -11.40
C ASN A 141 7.57 -0.45 -10.33
N GLY A 142 7.44 -1.78 -10.40
CA GLY A 142 6.56 -2.52 -9.51
C GLY A 142 6.55 -4.01 -9.81
N GLY A 143 5.41 -4.65 -9.54
CA GLY A 143 5.18 -6.07 -9.81
C GLY A 143 5.56 -6.99 -8.66
N SER A 144 6.11 -8.16 -8.99
CA SER A 144 6.40 -9.23 -8.03
C SER A 144 7.86 -9.65 -8.10
N ILE A 145 8.46 -9.98 -6.95
CA ILE A 145 9.87 -10.39 -6.88
C ILE A 145 10.08 -11.85 -7.28
N ALA A 146 9.03 -12.65 -7.16
CA ALA A 146 9.02 -14.05 -7.52
C ALA A 146 7.62 -14.49 -7.96
N LEU A 147 7.57 -15.46 -8.90
CA LEU A 147 6.34 -16.11 -9.30
C LEU A 147 6.43 -17.61 -9.06
N ILE A 148 5.35 -18.22 -8.53
CA ILE A 148 5.08 -19.64 -8.60
C ILE A 148 3.86 -19.80 -9.50
N THR A 149 4.06 -20.26 -10.74
CA THR A 149 3.09 -20.06 -11.81
C THR A 149 3.10 -21.20 -12.81
N THR A 150 2.15 -21.22 -13.72
CA THR A 150 1.97 -22.29 -14.70
C THR A 150 2.27 -21.85 -16.13
N THR A 151 2.79 -22.80 -16.93
CA THR A 151 3.08 -22.60 -18.35
C THR A 151 2.09 -23.27 -19.30
N ARG A 152 1.21 -24.11 -18.76
CA ARG A 152 0.18 -24.86 -19.51
C ARG A 152 -1.09 -24.99 -18.67
N GLN A 153 -2.13 -25.49 -19.31
CA GLN A 153 -3.38 -25.82 -18.64
C GLN A 153 -3.15 -26.86 -17.54
N ILE A 154 -3.74 -26.60 -16.38
CA ILE A 154 -3.73 -27.49 -15.21
C ILE A 154 -5.17 -27.85 -14.84
N PHE A 155 -5.41 -29.12 -14.52
CA PHE A 155 -6.72 -29.53 -14.04
C PHE A 155 -6.98 -28.99 -12.63
N VAL A 156 -8.19 -28.50 -12.38
CA VAL A 156 -8.59 -27.93 -11.09
C VAL A 156 -8.33 -28.89 -9.94
N SER A 157 -8.66 -30.18 -10.10
CA SER A 157 -8.39 -31.21 -9.06
C SER A 157 -6.91 -31.36 -8.70
N VAL A 158 -6.01 -31.12 -9.66
CA VAL A 158 -4.56 -31.10 -9.40
C VAL A 158 -4.18 -29.77 -8.75
N GLY A 159 -4.75 -28.68 -9.23
CA GLY A 159 -4.54 -27.32 -8.71
C GLY A 159 -4.91 -27.18 -7.24
N VAL A 160 -6.04 -27.75 -6.82
CA VAL A 160 -6.50 -27.79 -5.42
C VAL A 160 -5.42 -28.42 -4.52
N ASN A 161 -5.07 -29.67 -4.80
CA ASN A 161 -4.08 -30.39 -3.98
C ASN A 161 -2.71 -29.71 -4.03
N PHE A 162 -2.31 -29.21 -5.22
CA PHE A 162 -1.03 -28.54 -5.40
C PHE A 162 -0.93 -27.27 -4.59
N ASN A 163 -1.97 -26.44 -4.62
CA ASN A 163 -1.99 -25.16 -3.93
C ASN A 163 -1.98 -25.35 -2.41
N LEU A 164 -2.86 -26.18 -1.86
CA LEU A 164 -2.86 -26.52 -0.43
C LEU A 164 -1.51 -27.10 0.05
N THR A 165 -0.92 -28.00 -0.74
CA THR A 165 0.38 -28.60 -0.38
C THR A 165 1.52 -27.56 -0.50
N LEU A 166 1.44 -26.66 -1.46
CA LEU A 166 2.43 -25.60 -1.62
C LEU A 166 2.47 -24.67 -0.41
N GLU A 167 1.31 -24.28 0.10
CA GLU A 167 1.23 -23.36 1.26
C GLU A 167 1.82 -24.00 2.52
N ASN A 168 1.64 -25.30 2.74
CA ASN A 168 2.29 -26.01 3.84
C ASN A 168 3.82 -25.84 3.83
N TYR A 169 4.44 -25.94 2.65
CA TYR A 169 5.90 -25.81 2.52
C TYR A 169 6.35 -24.35 2.45
N LEU A 170 5.57 -23.49 1.78
CA LEU A 170 5.92 -22.08 1.57
C LEU A 170 5.91 -21.29 2.87
N PHE A 171 4.93 -21.54 3.73
CA PHE A 171 4.78 -20.92 5.05
C PHE A 171 5.36 -21.77 6.18
N SER A 172 5.90 -22.96 5.88
CA SER A 172 6.42 -23.88 6.90
C SER A 172 5.46 -24.07 8.07
N LEU A 173 4.20 -24.44 7.77
CA LEU A 173 3.11 -24.42 8.75
C LEU A 173 3.40 -25.29 9.98
N ASP A 174 4.13 -26.38 9.81
CA ASP A 174 4.52 -27.32 10.88
C ASP A 174 5.80 -26.89 11.65
N SER A 175 6.45 -25.80 11.27
CA SER A 175 7.74 -25.40 11.89
C SER A 175 8.02 -23.90 11.72
N ASP A 176 8.98 -23.38 12.51
CA ASP A 176 9.47 -22.02 12.38
C ASP A 176 10.76 -21.93 11.54
N SER A 177 11.11 -23.01 10.84
CA SER A 177 12.25 -23.05 9.92
C SER A 177 11.81 -22.88 8.48
N TYR A 178 11.85 -21.66 7.98
CA TYR A 178 11.43 -21.32 6.62
C TYR A 178 12.47 -21.75 5.57
N THR A 179 12.01 -22.47 4.56
CA THR A 179 12.79 -22.85 3.39
C THR A 179 12.77 -21.76 2.32
N THR A 180 13.56 -21.92 1.25
CA THR A 180 13.47 -21.00 0.10
C THR A 180 12.19 -21.26 -0.70
N MET A 181 11.67 -20.24 -1.39
CA MET A 181 10.46 -20.38 -2.22
C MET A 181 10.60 -21.45 -3.28
N ALA A 182 11.78 -21.55 -3.91
CA ALA A 182 12.06 -22.60 -4.89
C ALA A 182 12.12 -24.00 -4.27
N GLU A 183 12.65 -24.11 -3.05
CA GLU A 183 12.68 -25.39 -2.32
C GLU A 183 11.27 -25.79 -1.86
N ALA A 184 10.44 -24.85 -1.42
CA ALA A 184 9.03 -25.10 -1.11
C ALA A 184 8.30 -25.70 -2.33
N LEU A 185 8.48 -25.12 -3.52
CA LEU A 185 7.94 -25.66 -4.77
C LEU A 185 8.51 -27.05 -5.09
N ARG A 186 9.82 -27.27 -4.90
CA ARG A 186 10.44 -28.59 -5.12
C ARG A 186 9.84 -29.65 -4.20
N LEU A 187 9.67 -29.34 -2.91
CA LEU A 187 9.06 -30.22 -1.92
C LEU A 187 7.62 -30.53 -2.29
N THR A 188 6.82 -29.54 -2.68
CA THR A 188 5.46 -29.74 -3.20
C THR A 188 5.43 -30.73 -4.36
N LYS A 189 6.31 -30.59 -5.34
CA LYS A 189 6.33 -31.45 -6.52
C LYS A 189 6.68 -32.90 -6.22
N ILE A 190 7.40 -33.18 -5.15
CA ILE A 190 7.76 -34.55 -4.75
C ILE A 190 6.87 -35.09 -3.63
N ASP A 191 5.97 -34.29 -3.10
CA ASP A 191 5.03 -34.72 -2.07
C ASP A 191 4.19 -35.92 -2.57
N PRO A 192 3.96 -36.93 -1.73
CA PRO A 192 3.17 -38.11 -2.12
C PRO A 192 1.75 -37.78 -2.62
N SER A 193 1.12 -36.72 -2.12
CA SER A 193 -0.21 -36.27 -2.55
C SER A 193 -0.23 -35.77 -3.99
N ILE A 194 0.90 -35.24 -4.50
CA ILE A 194 1.05 -34.64 -5.83
C ILE A 194 1.87 -35.51 -6.79
N SER A 195 2.75 -36.35 -6.26
CA SER A 195 3.80 -37.03 -7.02
C SER A 195 3.32 -37.88 -8.20
N ASN A 196 2.08 -38.34 -8.18
CA ASN A 196 1.45 -39.14 -9.22
C ASN A 196 0.92 -38.35 -10.42
N SER A 197 0.85 -37.00 -10.31
CA SER A 197 0.38 -36.14 -11.41
C SER A 197 1.54 -35.60 -12.24
N ASP A 198 1.53 -35.86 -13.53
CA ASP A 198 2.49 -35.25 -14.45
C ASP A 198 2.31 -33.75 -14.59
N GLN A 199 1.12 -33.21 -14.28
CA GLN A 199 0.84 -31.78 -14.35
C GLN A 199 1.62 -30.95 -13.33
N ARG A 200 2.12 -31.55 -12.23
CA ARG A 200 3.05 -30.90 -11.30
C ARG A 200 4.28 -30.30 -12.01
N ARG A 201 4.64 -30.82 -13.18
CA ARG A 201 5.77 -30.32 -13.99
C ARG A 201 5.46 -29.01 -14.70
N LEU A 202 4.19 -28.63 -14.78
CA LEU A 202 3.72 -27.41 -15.45
C LEU A 202 3.82 -26.17 -14.57
N VAL A 203 4.03 -26.34 -13.26
CA VAL A 203 4.23 -25.24 -12.31
C VAL A 203 5.72 -24.93 -12.21
N PHE A 204 6.08 -23.66 -12.34
CA PHE A 204 7.45 -23.17 -12.33
C PHE A 204 7.66 -22.09 -11.27
N PHE A 205 8.90 -21.97 -10.85
CA PHE A 205 9.38 -20.85 -10.07
C PHE A 205 10.15 -19.88 -10.98
N ILE A 206 9.81 -18.61 -10.92
CA ILE A 206 10.55 -17.53 -11.57
C ILE A 206 10.99 -16.57 -10.48
N GLY A 207 12.29 -16.36 -10.36
CA GLY A 207 12.89 -15.56 -9.29
C GLY A 207 14.25 -16.10 -8.88
N ASP A 208 14.81 -15.54 -7.82
CA ASP A 208 16.05 -16.08 -7.24
C ASP A 208 15.73 -17.32 -6.39
N PRO A 209 16.25 -18.52 -6.75
CA PRO A 209 15.95 -19.77 -6.05
C PRO A 209 16.50 -19.81 -4.61
N ALA A 210 17.44 -18.95 -4.25
CA ALA A 210 17.97 -18.85 -2.89
C ALA A 210 17.10 -17.96 -1.97
N MET A 211 16.11 -17.25 -2.52
CA MET A 211 15.30 -16.33 -1.77
C MET A 211 14.26 -17.04 -0.90
N LYS A 212 14.13 -16.58 0.35
CA LYS A 212 13.07 -16.96 1.27
C LYS A 212 11.99 -15.88 1.32
N LEU A 213 10.78 -16.24 1.76
CA LEU A 213 9.81 -15.23 2.17
C LEU A 213 10.38 -14.43 3.34
N SER A 214 10.23 -13.11 3.28
CA SER A 214 10.69 -12.20 4.34
C SER A 214 9.70 -12.18 5.50
N ILE A 215 9.52 -13.32 6.16
CA ILE A 215 8.66 -13.46 7.33
C ILE A 215 9.41 -12.89 8.53
N PRO A 216 8.86 -11.90 9.26
CA PRO A 216 9.49 -11.38 10.47
C PRO A 216 9.58 -12.45 11.54
N GLU A 217 10.60 -12.37 12.40
CA GLU A 217 10.69 -13.29 13.53
C GLU A 217 9.53 -13.01 14.51
N PRO A 218 8.91 -14.06 15.10
CA PRO A 218 7.87 -13.85 16.09
C PRO A 218 8.48 -13.30 17.38
N GLN A 219 7.67 -12.69 18.15
CA GLN A 219 7.50 -12.49 19.59
C GLN A 219 7.43 -11.02 19.98
N ILE A 220 6.33 -10.40 19.56
CA ILE A 220 5.81 -9.20 20.22
C ILE A 220 4.56 -9.64 20.99
N ILE A 221 4.49 -9.31 22.27
CA ILE A 221 3.38 -9.70 23.15
C ILE A 221 2.78 -8.49 23.86
N ILE A 222 1.48 -8.57 24.19
CA ILE A 222 0.81 -7.67 25.13
C ILE A 222 1.14 -8.12 26.55
N THR A 223 1.46 -7.17 27.43
CA THR A 223 1.68 -7.45 28.86
C THR A 223 0.54 -6.95 29.73
N SER A 224 -0.09 -5.83 29.37
CA SER A 224 -1.24 -5.28 30.09
C SER A 224 -2.15 -4.45 29.21
N ILE A 225 -3.41 -4.37 29.60
CA ILE A 225 -4.45 -3.51 29.05
C ILE A 225 -5.00 -2.66 30.20
N ASN A 226 -4.94 -1.31 30.05
CA ASN A 226 -5.36 -0.38 31.09
C ASN A 226 -4.72 -0.67 32.47
N ASP A 227 -3.41 -0.96 32.45
CA ASP A 227 -2.62 -1.36 33.63
C ASP A 227 -3.02 -2.69 34.29
N ILE A 228 -3.97 -3.45 33.72
CA ILE A 228 -4.33 -4.80 34.17
C ILE A 228 -3.50 -5.81 33.38
N PRO A 229 -2.74 -6.72 34.05
CA PRO A 229 -2.03 -7.79 33.34
C PRO A 229 -2.93 -8.56 32.38
N ILE A 230 -2.41 -8.94 31.21
CA ILE A 230 -3.21 -9.58 30.15
C ILE A 230 -3.87 -10.89 30.61
N ASP A 231 -3.23 -11.65 31.47
CA ASP A 231 -3.73 -12.90 32.06
C ASP A 231 -4.81 -12.69 33.14
N GLU A 232 -4.95 -11.45 33.64
CA GLU A 232 -5.98 -11.03 34.59
C GLU A 232 -7.08 -10.17 33.94
N PHE A 233 -6.96 -9.85 32.65
CA PHE A 233 -7.89 -8.98 31.92
C PHE A 233 -9.13 -9.79 31.47
N GLU A 234 -10.18 -9.77 32.29
CA GLU A 234 -11.45 -10.47 32.04
C GLU A 234 -12.54 -9.57 31.41
N SER A 235 -12.29 -8.26 31.29
CA SER A 235 -13.26 -7.31 30.73
C SER A 235 -13.22 -7.31 29.22
N ASN A 236 -14.29 -6.85 28.57
CA ASN A 236 -14.27 -6.57 27.14
C ASN A 236 -13.93 -5.08 26.87
N ILE A 237 -13.28 -4.82 25.76
CA ILE A 237 -13.06 -3.50 25.20
C ILE A 237 -14.33 -3.07 24.47
N ARG A 238 -14.86 -1.89 24.79
CA ARG A 238 -16.14 -1.38 24.26
C ARG A 238 -15.89 -0.17 23.36
N GLY A 239 -16.79 0.09 22.46
CA GLY A 239 -16.82 1.33 21.69
C GLY A 239 -16.76 2.55 22.62
N LEU A 240 -15.96 3.56 22.25
CA LEU A 240 -15.67 4.78 23.02
C LEU A 240 -14.87 4.56 24.31
N ASP A 241 -14.35 3.37 24.59
CA ASP A 241 -13.34 3.21 25.64
C ASP A 241 -11.99 3.75 25.16
N LEU A 242 -11.34 4.55 26.01
CA LEU A 242 -9.90 4.85 25.87
C LEU A 242 -9.12 3.62 26.37
N VAL A 243 -8.31 3.05 25.51
CA VAL A 243 -7.55 1.84 25.77
C VAL A 243 -6.06 2.15 25.77
N ASN A 244 -5.37 1.72 26.84
CA ASN A 244 -3.93 1.74 26.94
C ASN A 244 -3.39 0.30 26.81
N ILE A 245 -2.48 0.09 25.87
CA ILE A 245 -1.83 -1.19 25.63
C ILE A 245 -0.35 -1.06 25.94
N LYS A 246 0.18 -1.97 26.76
CA LYS A 246 1.62 -2.13 27.00
C LYS A 246 2.07 -3.52 26.56
N GLY A 247 3.30 -3.60 26.09
CA GLY A 247 3.84 -4.88 25.65
C GLY A 247 5.34 -4.88 25.49
N ASN A 248 5.84 -6.06 25.14
CA ASN A 248 7.28 -6.33 25.08
C ASN A 248 7.68 -7.01 23.76
N VAL A 249 8.93 -6.75 23.35
CA VAL A 249 9.62 -7.47 22.27
C VAL A 249 10.56 -8.51 22.91
N LEU A 250 10.34 -9.77 22.54
CA LEU A 250 11.05 -10.90 23.16
C LEU A 250 12.04 -11.56 22.19
N ASP A 251 13.01 -12.24 22.76
CA ASP A 251 13.88 -13.16 22.04
C ASP A 251 13.24 -14.56 21.87
N SER A 252 13.92 -15.47 21.20
CA SER A 252 13.45 -16.85 20.99
C SER A 252 13.31 -17.68 22.29
N ASN A 253 13.85 -17.21 23.43
CA ASN A 253 13.72 -17.84 24.74
C ASN A 253 12.61 -17.21 25.59
N GLY A 254 11.88 -16.22 25.04
CA GLY A 254 10.83 -15.49 25.75
C GLY A 254 11.35 -14.43 26.73
N GLN A 255 12.61 -13.98 26.58
CA GLN A 255 13.17 -12.91 27.39
C GLN A 255 13.07 -11.57 26.66
N ILE A 256 12.82 -10.48 27.41
CA ILE A 256 12.79 -9.13 26.84
C ILE A 256 14.15 -8.81 26.23
N ILE A 257 14.14 -8.26 25.02
CA ILE A 257 15.35 -7.74 24.37
C ILE A 257 15.58 -6.31 24.88
N ASP A 258 16.24 -6.17 26.00
CA ASP A 258 16.42 -4.92 26.76
C ASP A 258 17.22 -3.82 26.03
N ASN A 259 17.85 -4.14 24.90
CA ASN A 259 18.54 -3.18 24.04
C ASN A 259 17.77 -2.90 22.71
N TYR A 260 16.59 -3.48 22.52
CA TYR A 260 15.79 -3.25 21.32
C TYR A 260 15.24 -1.82 21.30
N GLN A 261 15.61 -1.06 20.29
CA GLN A 261 15.13 0.30 20.03
C GLN A 261 14.50 0.30 18.65
N GLY A 262 13.25 0.70 18.52
CA GLY A 262 12.58 0.58 17.24
C GLY A 262 11.25 1.29 17.15
N GLU A 263 10.50 0.94 16.12
CA GLU A 263 9.14 1.40 15.84
C GLU A 263 8.22 0.19 15.76
N LEU A 264 7.11 0.25 16.49
CA LEU A 264 5.99 -0.69 16.41
C LEU A 264 4.94 -0.13 15.45
N THR A 265 4.43 -0.95 14.55
CA THR A 265 3.13 -0.74 13.90
C THR A 265 2.12 -1.68 14.55
N ALA A 266 1.07 -1.12 15.14
CA ALA A 266 -0.02 -1.85 15.74
C ALA A 266 -1.29 -1.68 14.90
N THR A 267 -1.96 -2.80 14.62
CA THR A 267 -3.29 -2.81 14.01
C THR A 267 -4.23 -3.63 14.89
N VAL A 268 -5.37 -3.04 15.23
CA VAL A 268 -6.41 -3.69 16.03
C VAL A 268 -7.61 -3.93 15.14
N TYR A 269 -8.01 -5.18 15.01
CA TYR A 269 -9.16 -5.60 14.24
C TYR A 269 -10.31 -5.96 15.17
N ASP A 270 -11.51 -5.62 14.77
CA ASP A 270 -12.75 -6.12 15.39
C ASP A 270 -12.86 -7.64 15.20
N LYS A 271 -13.92 -8.21 15.68
CA LYS A 271 -14.27 -9.62 15.51
C LYS A 271 -14.35 -10.01 14.05
N GLU A 272 -14.07 -11.28 13.76
CA GLU A 272 -14.29 -11.83 12.42
C GLU A 272 -15.72 -11.56 11.92
N ILE A 273 -15.84 -11.27 10.64
CA ILE A 273 -17.11 -11.00 9.96
C ILE A 273 -17.49 -12.22 9.12
N GLU A 274 -18.69 -12.73 9.34
CA GLU A 274 -19.28 -13.73 8.46
C GLU A 274 -19.79 -13.08 7.17
N ARG A 275 -19.41 -13.61 6.04
CA ARG A 275 -19.81 -13.18 4.70
C ARG A 275 -20.28 -14.38 3.90
N SER A 276 -21.06 -14.13 2.87
CA SER A 276 -21.48 -15.14 1.89
C SER A 276 -21.23 -14.62 0.48
N THR A 277 -20.88 -15.49 -0.44
CA THR A 277 -20.82 -15.15 -1.86
C THR A 277 -22.24 -14.84 -2.39
N LEU A 278 -22.32 -14.14 -3.52
CA LEU A 278 -23.59 -13.59 -4.04
C LEU A 278 -24.27 -14.53 -5.04
N GLY A 279 -23.54 -15.45 -5.67
CA GLY A 279 -24.04 -16.31 -6.73
C GLY A 279 -24.44 -15.51 -7.99
N ASN A 280 -23.57 -14.59 -8.42
CA ASN A 280 -23.85 -13.61 -9.48
C ASN A 280 -24.34 -14.26 -10.78
N ASP A 281 -23.80 -15.40 -11.17
CA ASP A 281 -24.13 -16.12 -12.41
C ASP A 281 -25.37 -16.99 -12.31
N GLY A 282 -25.99 -17.02 -11.13
CA GLY A 282 -27.20 -17.83 -10.88
C GLY A 282 -26.97 -19.33 -10.97
N THR A 283 -25.72 -19.77 -10.83
CA THR A 283 -25.33 -21.17 -10.87
C THR A 283 -25.93 -21.94 -9.71
N THR A 284 -26.49 -23.11 -10.00
CA THR A 284 -27.21 -23.91 -9.00
C THR A 284 -26.64 -25.33 -8.88
N ASP A 285 -26.83 -25.94 -7.70
CA ASP A 285 -26.54 -27.35 -7.46
C ASP A 285 -27.56 -28.28 -8.20
N ASN A 286 -27.32 -29.58 -8.11
CA ASN A 286 -28.23 -30.59 -8.72
C ASN A 286 -29.66 -30.56 -8.16
N SER A 287 -29.92 -29.87 -7.05
CA SER A 287 -31.22 -29.70 -6.42
C SER A 287 -31.87 -28.36 -6.80
N GLY A 288 -31.20 -27.51 -7.54
CA GLY A 288 -31.65 -26.17 -7.96
C GLY A 288 -31.42 -25.08 -6.90
N ASN A 289 -30.60 -25.32 -5.86
CA ASN A 289 -30.26 -24.30 -4.89
C ASN A 289 -29.06 -23.48 -5.39
N PRO A 290 -29.01 -22.15 -5.14
CA PRO A 290 -27.84 -21.35 -5.45
C PRO A 290 -26.58 -21.92 -4.80
N ILE A 291 -25.47 -21.91 -5.52
CA ILE A 291 -24.17 -22.30 -4.99
C ILE A 291 -23.57 -21.07 -4.32
N LEU A 292 -23.60 -21.06 -3.01
CA LEU A 292 -23.03 -19.98 -2.18
C LEU A 292 -21.97 -20.56 -1.25
N LEU A 293 -20.98 -19.75 -0.92
CA LEU A 293 -19.96 -20.08 0.07
C LEU A 293 -20.08 -19.10 1.24
N ASP A 294 -20.32 -19.63 2.43
CA ASP A 294 -20.18 -18.87 3.68
C ASP A 294 -18.72 -18.93 4.13
N PHE A 295 -18.15 -17.79 4.47
CA PHE A 295 -16.76 -17.67 4.87
C PHE A 295 -16.57 -16.52 5.86
N LYS A 296 -15.45 -16.56 6.59
CA LYS A 296 -15.08 -15.49 7.52
C LYS A 296 -13.96 -14.64 6.96
N THR A 297 -14.02 -13.36 7.28
CA THR A 297 -12.95 -12.38 7.00
C THR A 297 -12.48 -11.75 8.31
N LEU A 298 -11.31 -11.15 8.30
CA LEU A 298 -10.91 -10.24 9.37
C LEU A 298 -11.99 -9.20 9.61
N GLY A 299 -12.16 -8.83 10.89
CA GLY A 299 -13.01 -7.72 11.30
C GLY A 299 -12.50 -6.38 10.75
N GLU A 300 -13.33 -5.36 10.92
CA GLU A 300 -12.96 -3.99 10.55
C GLU A 300 -11.76 -3.51 11.36
N THR A 301 -10.95 -2.62 10.79
CA THR A 301 -9.81 -2.03 11.48
C THR A 301 -10.30 -0.99 12.47
N LEU A 302 -10.21 -1.27 13.77
CA LEU A 302 -10.57 -0.33 14.83
C LEU A 302 -9.47 0.70 15.10
N PHE A 303 -8.22 0.31 14.92
CA PHE A 303 -7.06 1.19 15.10
C PHE A 303 -5.90 0.74 14.24
N ARG A 304 -5.18 1.70 13.67
CA ARG A 304 -3.89 1.48 13.04
C ARG A 304 -2.97 2.67 13.32
N GLY A 305 -1.84 2.40 13.94
CA GLY A 305 -0.91 3.45 14.33
C GLY A 305 0.46 2.94 14.72
N LYS A 306 1.32 3.87 15.08
CA LYS A 306 2.72 3.60 15.43
C LYS A 306 3.02 3.94 16.88
N SER A 307 3.96 3.20 17.45
CA SER A 307 4.51 3.49 18.76
C SER A 307 6.01 3.31 18.78
N SER A 308 6.71 4.09 19.59
CA SER A 308 8.13 3.91 19.84
C SER A 308 8.37 2.69 20.73
N ILE A 309 9.45 1.94 20.42
CA ILE A 309 9.93 0.87 21.28
C ILE A 309 11.25 1.31 21.92
N SER A 310 11.31 1.27 23.25
CA SER A 310 12.50 1.58 24.02
C SER A 310 12.82 0.46 25.00
N ASN A 311 14.06 -0.05 24.93
CA ASN A 311 14.50 -1.17 25.77
C ASN A 311 13.62 -2.43 25.67
N GLY A 312 13.05 -2.68 24.48
CA GLY A 312 12.16 -3.80 24.24
C GLY A 312 10.73 -3.61 24.74
N GLU A 313 10.38 -2.47 25.29
CA GLU A 313 9.06 -2.13 25.80
C GLU A 313 8.36 -1.11 24.89
N PHE A 314 7.04 -1.22 24.76
CA PHE A 314 6.20 -0.27 24.05
C PHE A 314 4.90 0.03 24.79
N GLU A 315 4.33 1.19 24.51
CA GLU A 315 3.05 1.62 25.05
C GLU A 315 2.33 2.48 24.00
N PHE A 316 1.05 2.23 23.77
CA PHE A 316 0.21 3.10 22.93
C PHE A 316 -1.22 3.17 23.46
N ASN A 317 -1.90 4.26 23.07
CA ASN A 317 -3.29 4.52 23.40
C ASN A 317 -4.12 4.62 22.13
N PHE A 318 -5.40 4.31 22.23
CA PHE A 318 -6.40 4.62 21.21
C PHE A 318 -7.80 4.64 21.82
N VAL A 319 -8.72 5.33 21.16
CA VAL A 319 -10.14 5.25 21.49
C VAL A 319 -10.81 4.31 20.50
N VAL A 320 -11.58 3.37 21.00
CA VAL A 320 -12.27 2.38 20.16
C VAL A 320 -13.41 3.06 19.40
N PRO A 321 -13.50 2.94 18.07
CA PRO A 321 -14.61 3.51 17.31
C PRO A 321 -15.97 3.04 17.80
N ARG A 322 -16.96 3.93 17.74
CA ARG A 322 -18.36 3.64 18.08
C ARG A 322 -18.93 2.50 17.25
N ASP A 323 -18.36 2.27 16.07
CA ASP A 323 -18.78 1.25 15.10
C ASP A 323 -18.38 -0.17 15.45
N VAL A 324 -17.62 -0.37 16.55
CA VAL A 324 -17.35 -1.73 17.04
C VAL A 324 -18.65 -2.53 17.20
N GLY A 325 -18.67 -3.76 16.70
CA GLY A 325 -19.86 -4.60 16.73
C GLY A 325 -20.40 -4.79 18.16
N MET A 326 -21.73 -4.71 18.31
CA MET A 326 -22.39 -4.82 19.63
C MET A 326 -22.23 -6.21 20.27
N GLN A 327 -22.12 -7.27 19.48
CA GLN A 327 -21.87 -8.62 19.99
C GLN A 327 -20.46 -8.67 20.58
N VAL A 328 -20.31 -9.30 21.74
CA VAL A 328 -19.00 -9.48 22.38
C VAL A 328 -18.38 -10.77 21.87
N ASP A 329 -17.20 -10.66 21.26
CA ASP A 329 -16.39 -11.79 20.81
C ASP A 329 -14.91 -11.37 20.74
N PHE A 330 -14.03 -12.29 20.39
CA PHE A 330 -12.60 -12.04 20.33
C PHE A 330 -12.22 -11.21 19.11
N GLY A 331 -11.48 -10.11 19.34
CA GLY A 331 -10.83 -9.35 18.31
C GLY A 331 -9.40 -9.81 18.05
N LYS A 332 -8.69 -9.12 17.18
CA LYS A 332 -7.29 -9.43 16.86
C LYS A 332 -6.39 -8.20 16.99
N PHE A 333 -5.33 -8.33 17.77
CA PHE A 333 -4.19 -7.41 17.72
C PHE A 333 -3.12 -7.99 16.82
N SER A 334 -2.59 -7.18 15.91
CA SER A 334 -1.51 -7.54 14.99
C SER A 334 -0.38 -6.54 15.13
N PHE A 335 0.83 -7.04 15.35
CA PHE A 335 2.02 -6.24 15.60
C PHE A 335 3.10 -6.52 14.58
N TYR A 336 3.77 -5.45 14.18
CA TYR A 336 5.00 -5.49 13.42
C TYR A 336 5.98 -4.50 14.03
N SER A 337 7.23 -4.87 14.22
CA SER A 337 8.26 -3.93 14.64
C SER A 337 9.50 -4.01 13.77
N LYS A 338 10.15 -2.87 13.64
CA LYS A 338 11.44 -2.71 12.98
C LYS A 338 12.42 -2.13 13.95
N GLU A 339 13.58 -2.79 14.11
CA GLU A 339 14.67 -2.28 14.91
C GLU A 339 15.41 -1.14 14.19
N ASN A 340 15.74 -0.08 14.93
CA ASN A 340 16.50 1.05 14.40
C ASN A 340 17.93 0.64 14.06
N ASN A 341 18.41 1.09 12.89
CA ASN A 341 19.77 0.82 12.40
C ASN A 341 20.12 -0.67 12.23
N SER A 342 19.12 -1.53 12.12
CA SER A 342 19.23 -2.97 11.91
C SER A 342 18.39 -3.41 10.73
N LEU A 343 18.66 -4.62 10.22
CA LEU A 343 17.82 -5.31 9.25
C LEU A 343 16.94 -6.38 9.92
N GLN A 344 16.70 -6.23 11.22
CA GLN A 344 15.86 -7.15 11.99
C GLN A 344 14.47 -6.56 12.16
N ASP A 345 13.48 -7.43 12.05
CA ASP A 345 12.08 -7.12 12.29
C ASP A 345 11.42 -8.25 13.08
N LYS A 346 10.37 -7.91 13.78
CA LYS A 346 9.60 -8.83 14.60
C LYS A 346 8.11 -8.70 14.30
N ASN A 347 7.37 -9.78 14.54
CA ASN A 347 5.92 -9.76 14.52
C ASN A 347 5.32 -10.25 15.83
N GLY A 348 4.03 -10.07 15.98
CA GLY A 348 3.27 -10.61 17.08
C GLY A 348 1.77 -10.47 16.86
N TYR A 349 1.01 -11.11 17.71
CA TYR A 349 -0.44 -11.04 17.68
C TYR A 349 -1.03 -11.38 19.06
N ASP A 350 -2.29 -10.98 19.26
CA ASP A 350 -3.12 -11.45 20.37
C ASP A 350 -4.55 -11.71 19.87
N LEU A 351 -5.13 -12.82 20.28
CA LEU A 351 -6.49 -13.25 19.95
C LEU A 351 -7.34 -13.49 21.21
N SER A 352 -6.85 -13.10 22.39
CA SER A 352 -7.50 -13.42 23.67
C SER A 352 -8.42 -12.31 24.18
N VAL A 353 -8.40 -11.14 23.54
CA VAL A 353 -9.09 -9.94 24.03
C VAL A 353 -10.51 -9.88 23.47
N LEU A 354 -11.49 -9.84 24.36
CA LEU A 354 -12.89 -9.65 24.02
C LEU A 354 -13.17 -8.18 23.64
N MET A 355 -13.96 -7.99 22.59
CA MET A 355 -14.38 -6.67 22.10
C MET A 355 -15.89 -6.67 21.82
N GLY A 356 -16.54 -5.52 22.04
CA GLY A 356 -17.94 -5.32 21.70
C GLY A 356 -18.75 -4.60 22.76
N GLY A 357 -19.93 -4.13 22.39
CA GLY A 357 -20.74 -3.23 23.19
C GLY A 357 -20.26 -1.79 23.13
N ILE A 358 -20.88 -0.90 23.89
CA ILE A 358 -20.55 0.52 23.93
C ILE A 358 -20.40 1.03 25.36
N ASN A 359 -19.51 1.98 25.57
CA ASN A 359 -19.38 2.70 26.84
C ASN A 359 -20.40 3.83 26.90
N GLU A 360 -21.50 3.61 27.62
CA GLU A 360 -22.57 4.61 27.78
C GLU A 360 -22.17 5.81 28.66
N ASN A 361 -21.03 5.74 29.35
CA ASN A 361 -20.51 6.80 30.20
C ASN A 361 -19.36 7.58 29.54
N ALA A 362 -19.09 7.37 28.25
CA ALA A 362 -18.13 8.17 27.51
C ALA A 362 -18.59 9.62 27.44
N ASP A 363 -17.64 10.55 27.43
CA ASP A 363 -17.93 11.97 27.27
C ASP A 363 -18.60 12.22 25.91
N GLU A 364 -19.44 13.25 25.83
CA GLU A 364 -20.07 13.61 24.55
C GLU A 364 -19.07 14.36 23.66
N ASP A 365 -19.01 13.97 22.39
CA ASP A 365 -18.30 14.67 21.34
C ASP A 365 -19.25 14.96 20.16
N ASN A 366 -19.16 16.17 19.59
CA ASN A 366 -19.99 16.63 18.47
C ASN A 366 -19.15 17.40 17.43
N ILE A 367 -17.81 17.25 17.48
CA ILE A 367 -16.87 17.95 16.59
C ILE A 367 -16.18 16.90 15.73
N GLY A 368 -16.32 17.00 14.42
CA GLY A 368 -15.62 16.08 13.52
C GLY A 368 -14.16 16.48 13.28
N PRO A 369 -13.36 15.62 12.66
CA PRO A 369 -11.92 15.79 12.54
C PRO A 369 -11.50 17.02 11.72
N GLU A 370 -10.36 17.61 12.08
CA GLU A 370 -9.68 18.61 11.26
C GLU A 370 -8.99 17.90 10.08
N ILE A 371 -9.10 18.48 8.87
CA ILE A 371 -8.62 17.88 7.63
C ILE A 371 -7.73 18.86 6.88
N GLU A 372 -6.48 18.51 6.65
CA GLU A 372 -5.56 19.23 5.77
C GLU A 372 -5.20 18.37 4.55
N LEU A 373 -5.29 18.96 3.35
CA LEU A 373 -5.09 18.29 2.07
C LEU A 373 -3.90 18.88 1.31
N PHE A 374 -3.05 18.00 0.78
CA PHE A 374 -1.91 18.39 -0.04
C PHE A 374 -1.74 17.44 -1.22
N MET A 375 -1.11 17.93 -2.30
CA MET A 375 -0.67 17.10 -3.42
C MET A 375 0.84 17.00 -3.43
N ASN A 376 1.37 15.78 -3.41
CA ASN A 376 2.78 15.37 -3.44
C ASN A 376 3.66 15.78 -2.26
N ASP A 377 3.55 16.99 -1.75
CA ASP A 377 4.24 17.44 -0.56
C ASP A 377 3.42 18.49 0.20
N GLU A 378 3.78 18.72 1.46
CA GLU A 378 3.07 19.64 2.36
C GLU A 378 3.25 21.13 1.98
N SER A 379 4.09 21.46 1.02
CA SER A 379 4.23 22.82 0.50
C SER A 379 3.24 23.15 -0.61
N PHE A 380 2.41 22.19 -1.01
CA PHE A 380 1.40 22.38 -2.05
C PHE A 380 0.39 23.47 -1.64
N ILE A 381 0.16 24.40 -2.54
CA ILE A 381 -0.80 25.49 -2.34
C ILE A 381 -2.08 25.18 -3.11
N ASN A 382 -3.24 25.40 -2.50
CA ASN A 382 -4.54 25.23 -3.13
C ASN A 382 -4.61 25.97 -4.49
N GLY A 383 -5.06 25.29 -5.55
CA GLY A 383 -5.01 25.77 -6.94
C GLY A 383 -3.68 25.54 -7.65
N GLY A 384 -2.72 24.88 -7.00
CA GLY A 384 -1.40 24.57 -7.56
C GLY A 384 -1.45 23.57 -8.73
N ILE A 385 -0.29 23.40 -9.36
CA ILE A 385 -0.12 22.53 -10.53
C ILE A 385 0.39 21.17 -10.09
N THR A 386 -0.11 20.10 -10.72
CA THR A 386 0.31 18.72 -10.49
C THR A 386 0.42 17.94 -11.82
N ASN A 387 1.00 16.72 -11.78
CA ASN A 387 0.99 15.78 -12.90
C ASN A 387 -0.27 14.90 -12.87
N GLU A 388 -0.39 14.00 -13.83
CA GLU A 388 -1.53 13.07 -13.95
C GLU A 388 -1.54 11.93 -12.90
N ASN A 389 -0.43 11.74 -12.17
CA ASN A 389 -0.28 10.71 -11.13
C ASN A 389 0.21 11.32 -9.81
N PRO A 390 -0.53 12.22 -9.16
CA PRO A 390 -0.09 12.84 -7.93
C PRO A 390 -0.26 11.93 -6.72
N ASN A 391 0.51 12.19 -5.67
CA ASN A 391 0.28 11.58 -4.37
C ASN A 391 -0.59 12.51 -3.52
N LEU A 392 -1.77 12.04 -3.10
CA LEU A 392 -2.62 12.72 -2.14
C LEU A 392 -2.05 12.51 -0.74
N ILE A 393 -1.74 13.60 -0.05
CA ILE A 393 -1.35 13.61 1.36
C ILE A 393 -2.48 14.23 2.15
N VAL A 394 -2.97 13.50 3.15
CA VAL A 394 -4.00 13.97 4.07
C VAL A 394 -3.43 13.95 5.47
N LYS A 395 -3.60 15.04 6.22
CA LYS A 395 -3.39 15.07 7.65
C LYS A 395 -4.74 15.18 8.34
N LEU A 396 -4.96 14.32 9.30
CA LEU A 396 -6.18 14.27 10.10
C LEU A 396 -5.81 14.47 11.57
N PHE A 397 -6.60 15.26 12.26
CA PHE A 397 -6.50 15.44 13.71
C PHE A 397 -7.90 15.39 14.34
N ASP A 398 -8.00 14.68 15.45
CA ASP A 398 -9.19 14.67 16.31
C ASP A 398 -8.79 14.37 17.75
N GLU A 399 -9.41 15.02 18.74
CA GLU A 399 -9.08 14.83 20.16
C GLU A 399 -9.33 13.39 20.65
N ASN A 400 -10.28 12.68 20.04
CA ASN A 400 -10.62 11.30 20.37
C ASN A 400 -10.06 10.28 19.36
N GLY A 401 -9.54 10.75 18.22
CA GLY A 401 -8.95 9.95 17.16
C GLY A 401 -9.88 9.72 15.97
N ILE A 402 -9.29 9.20 14.90
CA ILE A 402 -9.94 9.02 13.61
C ILE A 402 -10.58 7.63 13.50
N ASN A 403 -11.81 7.58 13.01
CA ASN A 403 -12.48 6.33 12.71
C ASN A 403 -11.87 5.68 11.46
N THR A 404 -11.25 4.52 11.65
CA THR A 404 -10.64 3.71 10.57
C THR A 404 -11.51 2.52 10.19
N SER A 405 -12.62 2.28 10.89
CA SER A 405 -13.53 1.18 10.55
C SER A 405 -14.26 1.49 9.25
N SER A 406 -14.29 0.52 8.33
CA SER A 406 -15.06 0.60 7.08
C SER A 406 -16.52 0.22 7.31
N GLY A 407 -17.16 0.87 8.29
CA GLY A 407 -18.56 0.65 8.60
C GLY A 407 -19.50 1.30 7.57
N VAL A 408 -20.76 0.89 7.55
CA VAL A 408 -21.74 1.43 6.61
C VAL A 408 -21.86 2.95 6.75
N GLY A 409 -21.23 3.68 5.82
CA GLY A 409 -21.34 5.13 5.70
C GLY A 409 -20.29 5.95 6.44
N HIS A 410 -19.30 5.32 7.11
CA HIS A 410 -18.26 6.02 7.86
C HIS A 410 -16.86 5.89 7.23
N ASP A 411 -16.80 5.56 5.94
CA ASP A 411 -15.53 5.49 5.23
C ASP A 411 -14.85 6.87 5.09
N ILE A 412 -13.53 6.87 5.12
CA ILE A 412 -12.72 8.01 4.66
C ILE A 412 -12.73 7.98 3.14
N ILE A 413 -13.44 8.95 2.53
CA ILE A 413 -13.67 8.95 1.08
C ILE A 413 -13.09 10.21 0.45
N ALA A 414 -12.25 10.02 -0.56
CA ALA A 414 -11.85 11.09 -1.47
C ALA A 414 -12.61 10.96 -2.79
N THR A 415 -13.15 12.07 -3.31
CA THR A 415 -13.88 12.12 -4.58
C THR A 415 -13.33 13.25 -5.44
N ILE A 416 -13.04 12.97 -6.72
CA ILE A 416 -12.57 13.98 -7.68
C ILE A 416 -13.73 14.45 -8.53
N ASP A 417 -13.87 15.78 -8.69
CA ASP A 417 -14.86 16.48 -9.52
C ASP A 417 -16.31 16.11 -9.20
N SER A 418 -16.58 15.71 -7.95
CA SER A 418 -17.89 15.23 -7.50
C SER A 418 -18.43 14.03 -8.30
N ASN A 419 -17.55 13.32 -9.00
CA ASN A 419 -17.90 12.11 -9.74
C ASN A 419 -17.77 10.88 -8.82
N GLN A 420 -18.89 10.22 -8.54
CA GLN A 420 -18.90 9.01 -7.69
C GLN A 420 -18.11 7.85 -8.28
N GLU A 421 -17.93 7.78 -9.59
CA GLU A 421 -17.08 6.78 -10.24
C GLU A 421 -15.57 7.01 -9.93
N ASN A 422 -15.18 8.23 -9.54
CA ASN A 422 -13.85 8.62 -9.15
C ASN A 422 -13.74 8.78 -7.61
N SER A 423 -14.35 7.89 -6.87
CA SER A 423 -14.29 7.87 -5.41
C SER A 423 -13.31 6.80 -4.93
N TYR A 424 -12.51 7.15 -3.92
CA TYR A 424 -11.48 6.30 -3.34
C TYR A 424 -11.76 6.12 -1.84
N ILE A 425 -11.84 4.88 -1.38
CA ILE A 425 -11.91 4.54 0.05
C ILE A 425 -10.49 4.50 0.58
N LEU A 426 -10.20 5.28 1.62
CA LEU A 426 -8.85 5.54 2.11
C LEU A 426 -8.57 4.99 3.51
N ASN A 427 -9.52 4.28 4.14
CA ASN A 427 -9.36 3.74 5.49
C ASN A 427 -8.08 2.91 5.66
N ASP A 428 -7.80 2.01 4.71
CA ASP A 428 -6.61 1.15 4.70
C ASP A 428 -5.27 1.92 4.54
N TYR A 429 -5.32 3.20 4.17
CA TYR A 429 -4.15 4.07 3.97
C TYR A 429 -3.92 5.01 5.16
N TYR A 430 -4.87 5.09 6.10
CA TYR A 430 -4.70 5.89 7.31
C TYR A 430 -3.77 5.18 8.30
N GLU A 431 -2.89 5.95 8.92
CA GLU A 431 -2.03 5.49 10.00
C GLU A 431 -1.83 6.63 11.00
N ALA A 432 -2.11 6.36 12.29
CA ALA A 432 -1.85 7.30 13.36
C ALA A 432 -0.34 7.49 13.57
N ASN A 433 0.06 8.69 13.94
CA ASN A 433 1.46 9.07 14.12
C ASN A 433 2.12 8.31 15.27
N ILE A 434 3.45 8.35 15.33
CA ILE A 434 4.21 7.68 16.40
C ILE A 434 3.83 8.30 17.76
N ASP A 435 3.40 7.43 18.68
CA ASP A 435 2.98 7.78 20.06
C ASP A 435 1.84 8.82 20.14
N ASP A 436 1.07 8.96 19.04
CA ASP A 436 0.04 9.98 18.94
C ASP A 436 -1.16 9.46 18.14
N PHE A 437 -2.20 8.96 18.81
CA PHE A 437 -3.41 8.44 18.19
C PHE A 437 -4.38 9.52 17.69
N GLN A 438 -4.20 10.76 18.12
CA GLN A 438 -5.05 11.90 17.76
C GLN A 438 -4.71 12.46 16.38
N ASN A 439 -3.45 12.34 15.98
CA ASN A 439 -2.95 12.77 14.69
C ASN A 439 -2.62 11.57 13.80
N GLY A 440 -2.94 11.67 12.53
CA GLY A 440 -2.56 10.64 11.58
C GLY A 440 -2.51 11.15 10.15
N THR A 441 -1.98 10.31 9.27
CA THR A 441 -1.74 10.66 7.88
C THR A 441 -2.26 9.61 6.91
N ILE A 442 -2.67 10.05 5.73
CA ILE A 442 -2.93 9.21 4.57
C ILE A 442 -1.96 9.63 3.47
N ASN A 443 -1.34 8.64 2.83
CA ASN A 443 -0.56 8.81 1.61
C ASN A 443 -1.16 7.91 0.54
N PHE A 444 -1.82 8.51 -0.46
CA PHE A 444 -2.54 7.76 -1.48
C PHE A 444 -2.09 8.17 -2.89
N PRO A 445 -1.53 7.24 -3.68
CA PRO A 445 -1.14 7.51 -5.06
C PRO A 445 -2.36 7.56 -5.98
N LEU A 446 -2.74 8.75 -6.40
CA LEU A 446 -3.71 8.93 -7.47
C LEU A 446 -3.07 8.57 -8.82
N SER A 447 -3.87 8.19 -9.80
CA SER A 447 -3.35 7.81 -11.12
C SER A 447 -4.33 8.16 -12.24
N ASN A 448 -3.78 8.49 -13.41
CA ASN A 448 -4.53 8.76 -14.63
C ASN A 448 -5.55 9.91 -14.50
N ILE A 449 -5.22 10.95 -13.75
CA ILE A 449 -6.05 12.14 -13.66
C ILE A 449 -5.92 12.91 -14.99
N SER A 450 -7.06 13.21 -15.61
CA SER A 450 -7.06 13.91 -16.91
C SER A 450 -6.44 15.31 -16.81
N PRO A 451 -5.81 15.82 -17.86
CA PRO A 451 -5.36 17.22 -17.87
C PRO A 451 -6.50 18.21 -17.67
N GLY A 452 -6.28 19.23 -16.85
CA GLY A 452 -7.24 20.29 -16.57
C GLY A 452 -7.34 20.64 -15.09
N SER A 453 -8.29 21.49 -14.74
CA SER A 453 -8.56 21.86 -13.35
C SER A 453 -9.49 20.87 -12.70
N HIS A 454 -9.14 20.43 -11.50
CA HIS A 454 -9.87 19.45 -10.71
C HIS A 454 -10.09 19.94 -9.29
N THR A 455 -11.11 19.41 -8.65
CA THR A 455 -11.40 19.58 -7.23
C THR A 455 -11.46 18.21 -6.58
N LEU A 456 -10.63 17.97 -5.57
CA LEU A 456 -10.75 16.78 -4.73
C LEU A 456 -11.43 17.17 -3.42
N ARG A 457 -12.50 16.46 -3.07
CA ARG A 457 -13.19 16.55 -1.80
C ARG A 457 -12.88 15.30 -0.98
N LEU A 458 -12.51 15.49 0.27
CA LEU A 458 -12.31 14.41 1.24
C LEU A 458 -13.31 14.56 2.38
N LYS A 459 -13.92 13.43 2.75
CA LYS A 459 -14.75 13.28 3.95
C LYS A 459 -14.10 12.28 4.89
N ALA A 460 -14.01 12.63 6.18
CA ALA A 460 -13.49 11.77 7.23
C ALA A 460 -14.39 11.82 8.46
N TRP A 461 -14.24 10.83 9.34
CA TRP A 461 -15.03 10.63 10.54
C TRP A 461 -14.11 10.45 11.75
N ASP A 462 -14.52 10.95 12.92
CA ASP A 462 -13.92 10.62 14.21
C ASP A 462 -14.49 9.29 14.76
N VAL A 463 -13.96 8.83 15.87
CA VAL A 463 -14.42 7.61 16.55
C VAL A 463 -15.82 7.73 17.16
N TYR A 464 -16.38 8.95 17.30
CA TYR A 464 -17.76 9.22 17.73
C TYR A 464 -18.76 9.31 16.58
N ASN A 465 -18.29 9.16 15.32
CA ASN A 465 -19.07 9.29 14.10
C ASN A 465 -19.50 10.73 13.77
N ASN A 466 -18.75 11.74 14.21
CA ASN A 466 -18.87 13.07 13.67
C ASN A 466 -18.02 13.20 12.41
N SER A 467 -18.51 13.91 11.40
CA SER A 467 -17.79 14.02 10.12
C SER A 467 -17.39 15.44 9.80
N SER A 468 -16.28 15.55 9.09
CA SER A 468 -15.84 16.79 8.45
C SER A 468 -15.55 16.55 6.97
N GLU A 469 -15.61 17.61 6.19
CA GLU A 469 -15.25 17.62 4.77
C GLU A 469 -14.25 18.75 4.49
N SER A 470 -13.29 18.48 3.61
CA SER A 470 -12.35 19.49 3.11
C SER A 470 -12.14 19.32 1.62
N GLU A 471 -11.81 20.42 0.94
CA GLU A 471 -11.60 20.44 -0.50
C GLU A 471 -10.23 21.02 -0.87
N ILE A 472 -9.64 20.51 -1.93
CA ILE A 472 -8.43 21.05 -2.54
C ILE A 472 -8.61 21.15 -4.05
N GLU A 473 -8.30 22.32 -4.60
CA GLU A 473 -8.26 22.55 -6.03
C GLU A 473 -6.85 22.32 -6.56
N PHE A 474 -6.72 21.72 -7.73
CA PHE A 474 -5.43 21.51 -8.40
C PHE A 474 -5.60 21.48 -9.92
N THR A 475 -4.54 21.75 -10.64
CA THR A 475 -4.53 21.69 -12.11
C THR A 475 -3.53 20.64 -12.57
N VAL A 476 -4.00 19.64 -13.30
CA VAL A 476 -3.18 18.62 -13.95
C VAL A 476 -2.68 19.16 -15.29
N PHE A 477 -1.36 19.16 -15.47
CA PHE A 477 -0.74 19.55 -16.74
C PHE A 477 -0.56 18.33 -17.63
N ASP A 478 -0.79 18.54 -18.93
CA ASP A 478 -0.48 17.57 -19.97
C ASP A 478 1.02 17.60 -20.23
N GLU A 479 1.75 16.57 -19.77
CA GLU A 479 3.20 16.46 -19.97
C GLU A 479 3.61 16.43 -21.45
N ASP A 480 2.71 16.01 -22.34
CA ASP A 480 2.96 15.96 -23.78
C ASP A 480 2.95 17.35 -24.44
N GLN A 481 2.41 18.38 -23.78
CA GLN A 481 2.26 19.70 -24.38
C GLN A 481 3.41 20.67 -24.06
N ASP A 482 3.79 20.92 -22.79
CA ASP A 482 4.86 21.87 -22.49
C ASP A 482 5.57 21.62 -21.14
N LEU A 483 6.90 21.74 -21.13
CA LEU A 483 7.69 21.85 -19.91
C LEU A 483 7.52 23.26 -19.35
N VAL A 484 7.05 23.39 -18.11
CA VAL A 484 6.83 24.66 -17.43
C VAL A 484 7.75 24.79 -16.22
N ILE A 485 8.32 25.98 -16.01
CA ILE A 485 9.02 26.35 -14.77
C ILE A 485 8.38 27.61 -14.18
N GLU A 486 8.18 27.62 -12.87
CA GLU A 486 7.56 28.72 -12.11
C GLU A 486 8.40 29.10 -10.90
N ASN A 487 8.02 30.19 -10.23
CA ASN A 487 8.63 30.66 -8.99
C ASN A 487 10.16 30.70 -9.01
N VAL A 488 10.74 31.05 -10.16
CA VAL A 488 12.18 31.14 -10.32
C VAL A 488 12.71 32.31 -9.51
N LEU A 489 13.50 32.02 -8.51
CA LEU A 489 14.14 33.06 -7.67
C LEU A 489 15.47 32.56 -7.13
N ASN A 490 16.29 33.47 -6.61
CA ASN A 490 17.45 33.09 -5.82
C ASN A 490 17.34 33.63 -4.39
N TYR A 491 17.74 32.82 -3.42
CA TYR A 491 17.66 33.20 -2.01
C TYR A 491 18.92 32.79 -1.25
N PRO A 492 19.48 33.71 -0.42
CA PRO A 492 19.08 35.12 -0.26
C PRO A 492 19.38 35.97 -1.48
N ASN A 493 18.59 37.02 -1.73
CA ASN A 493 18.84 38.06 -2.73
C ASN A 493 18.39 39.42 -2.15
N PRO A 494 19.29 40.37 -1.85
CA PRO A 494 20.75 40.33 -2.07
C PRO A 494 21.51 39.33 -1.19
N PHE A 495 22.72 38.91 -1.62
CA PHE A 495 23.58 38.01 -0.86
C PHE A 495 25.03 38.55 -0.72
N ILE A 496 25.78 37.99 0.25
CA ILE A 496 27.19 38.37 0.53
C ILE A 496 28.12 37.18 0.22
N ASN A 497 27.80 36.00 0.65
CA ASN A 497 28.68 34.83 0.58
C ASN A 497 28.17 33.76 -0.38
N TYR A 498 26.88 33.50 -0.42
CA TYR A 498 26.27 32.53 -1.32
C TYR A 498 24.79 32.84 -1.53
N THR A 499 24.21 32.27 -2.57
CA THR A 499 22.78 32.24 -2.87
C THR A 499 22.43 30.90 -3.47
N GLU A 500 21.21 30.43 -3.21
CA GLU A 500 20.64 29.22 -3.80
C GLU A 500 19.65 29.63 -4.90
N PHE A 501 19.55 28.83 -5.95
CA PHE A 501 18.57 29.04 -7.03
C PHE A 501 17.41 28.09 -6.83
N TRP A 502 16.23 28.64 -6.72
CA TRP A 502 14.99 27.96 -6.45
C TRP A 502 14.04 28.08 -7.62
N PHE A 503 13.37 27.00 -7.98
CA PHE A 503 12.34 27.00 -9.01
C PHE A 503 11.43 25.77 -8.87
N ASN A 504 10.21 25.90 -9.36
CA ASN A 504 9.26 24.83 -9.47
C ASN A 504 9.16 24.35 -10.91
N HIS A 505 8.88 23.07 -11.13
CA HIS A 505 8.69 22.49 -12.46
C HIS A 505 7.62 21.39 -12.46
N ASN A 506 7.01 21.13 -13.62
CA ASN A 506 5.95 20.15 -13.82
C ASN A 506 6.41 18.78 -14.35
N SER A 507 7.72 18.54 -14.46
CA SER A 507 8.23 17.27 -15.01
C SER A 507 8.17 16.14 -13.98
N SER A 508 7.75 14.97 -14.40
CA SER A 508 7.81 13.70 -13.65
C SER A 508 9.18 13.01 -13.72
N THR A 509 10.06 13.47 -14.62
CA THR A 509 11.39 12.90 -14.83
C THR A 509 12.49 13.90 -14.48
N ALA A 510 13.69 13.40 -14.18
CA ALA A 510 14.85 14.23 -13.90
C ALA A 510 15.12 15.24 -15.02
N LEU A 511 15.46 16.45 -14.64
CA LEU A 511 15.71 17.56 -15.55
C LEU A 511 17.17 17.98 -15.54
N ASN A 512 17.72 18.24 -16.71
CA ASN A 512 19.02 18.87 -16.86
C ASN A 512 18.91 20.39 -16.66
N VAL A 513 19.65 20.93 -15.72
CA VAL A 513 19.60 22.33 -15.34
C VAL A 513 20.91 23.02 -15.68
N THR A 514 20.79 24.17 -16.33
CA THR A 514 21.92 25.08 -16.64
C THR A 514 21.58 26.46 -16.11
N ILE A 515 22.38 26.99 -15.18
CA ILE A 515 22.26 28.35 -14.69
C ILE A 515 23.47 29.14 -15.15
N GLN A 516 23.25 30.21 -15.90
CA GLN A 516 24.28 31.10 -16.39
C GLN A 516 24.12 32.49 -15.79
N VAL A 517 25.16 32.97 -15.11
CA VAL A 517 25.19 34.31 -14.51
C VAL A 517 25.95 35.25 -15.42
N PHE A 518 25.36 36.40 -15.67
CA PHE A 518 25.91 37.44 -16.55
C PHE A 518 26.03 38.78 -15.84
N THR A 519 27.01 39.59 -16.24
CA THR A 519 26.98 41.02 -15.94
C THR A 519 25.82 41.71 -16.65
N ILE A 520 25.45 42.93 -16.25
CA ILE A 520 24.43 43.76 -16.93
C ILE A 520 24.78 44.00 -18.39
N SER A 521 26.08 44.01 -18.73
CA SER A 521 26.56 44.16 -20.12
C SER A 521 26.52 42.87 -20.95
N GLY A 522 26.03 41.76 -20.38
CA GLY A 522 25.88 40.47 -21.05
C GLY A 522 27.14 39.59 -21.08
N LYS A 523 28.19 39.92 -20.31
CA LYS A 523 29.36 39.08 -20.20
C LYS A 523 29.06 37.90 -19.25
N LEU A 524 29.29 36.67 -19.69
CA LEU A 524 29.16 35.47 -18.87
C LEU A 524 30.20 35.50 -17.74
N VAL A 525 29.74 35.21 -16.53
CA VAL A 525 30.52 35.21 -15.29
C VAL A 525 30.66 33.78 -14.75
N LYS A 526 29.55 33.05 -14.70
CA LYS A 526 29.50 31.70 -14.12
C LYS A 526 28.52 30.81 -14.85
N THR A 527 28.88 29.54 -15.02
CA THR A 527 27.98 28.48 -15.47
C THR A 527 27.89 27.41 -14.40
N ILE A 528 26.67 27.10 -13.96
CA ILE A 528 26.37 26.03 -13.01
C ILE A 528 25.56 24.99 -13.78
N LEU A 529 26.00 23.72 -13.72
CA LEU A 529 25.39 22.60 -14.40
C LEU A 529 25.01 21.54 -13.37
N GLY A 530 23.89 20.89 -13.56
CA GLY A 530 23.48 19.73 -12.76
C GLY A 530 22.15 19.15 -13.22
N THR A 531 21.70 18.16 -12.48
CA THR A 531 20.40 17.55 -12.66
C THR A 531 19.60 17.73 -11.38
N THR A 532 18.29 17.98 -11.51
CA THR A 532 17.37 17.92 -10.40
C THR A 532 16.56 16.65 -10.54
N GLU A 533 16.43 15.89 -9.44
CA GLU A 533 15.53 14.75 -9.41
C GLU A 533 14.09 15.24 -9.30
N SER A 534 13.20 14.56 -9.98
CA SER A 534 11.76 14.84 -9.87
C SER A 534 11.12 13.78 -9.00
N PHE A 535 10.38 14.22 -8.00
CA PHE A 535 9.51 13.34 -7.20
C PHE A 535 8.04 13.41 -7.66
N GLY A 536 7.84 13.80 -8.93
CA GLY A 536 6.52 14.04 -9.52
C GLY A 536 5.88 15.28 -8.90
N ASN A 537 5.77 16.36 -9.63
CA ASN A 537 5.12 17.64 -9.34
C ASN A 537 5.88 18.76 -8.72
N ASN A 538 5.56 19.90 -9.28
CA ASN A 538 5.91 21.20 -8.73
C ASN A 538 7.11 21.11 -7.78
N SER A 539 8.06 20.25 -8.20
CA SER A 539 9.24 19.94 -7.43
C SER A 539 9.99 21.21 -7.22
N PHE A 540 10.10 21.58 -5.97
CA PHE A 540 10.85 22.76 -5.58
C PHE A 540 12.34 22.39 -5.51
N SER A 541 13.09 22.65 -6.57
CA SER A 541 14.53 22.42 -6.59
C SER A 541 15.27 23.48 -5.81
N ARG A 542 16.16 23.05 -4.89
CA ARG A 542 17.13 23.87 -4.14
C ARG A 542 18.56 23.37 -4.34
N ASP A 543 18.79 22.54 -5.32
CA ASP A 543 20.06 21.79 -5.47
C ASP A 543 21.21 22.63 -6.00
N PHE A 544 20.93 23.87 -6.41
CA PHE A 544 21.89 24.72 -7.11
C PHE A 544 22.25 25.94 -6.25
N TYR A 545 23.53 26.10 -5.97
CA TYR A 545 24.02 27.24 -5.23
C TYR A 545 25.18 27.93 -5.95
N TRP A 546 25.41 29.20 -5.62
CA TRP A 546 26.53 29.99 -6.09
C TRP A 546 27.18 30.82 -4.98
N ASP A 547 28.50 30.70 -4.86
CA ASP A 547 29.33 31.35 -3.85
C ASP A 547 29.86 32.73 -4.25
N GLY A 548 29.37 33.28 -5.35
CA GLY A 548 29.80 34.59 -5.87
C GLY A 548 31.20 34.59 -6.51
N ARG A 549 31.65 33.41 -7.01
CA ARG A 549 32.92 33.29 -7.76
C ARG A 549 32.65 33.00 -9.24
N ASP A 550 33.52 33.50 -10.10
CA ASP A 550 33.45 33.20 -11.53
C ASP A 550 33.94 31.77 -11.85
N ASP A 551 33.96 31.40 -13.13
CA ASP A 551 34.41 30.06 -13.56
C ASP A 551 35.92 29.83 -13.34
N PHE A 552 36.70 30.88 -13.04
CA PHE A 552 38.12 30.79 -12.72
C PHE A 552 38.40 30.74 -11.20
N GLY A 553 37.37 30.92 -10.38
CA GLY A 553 37.45 30.89 -8.91
C GLY A 553 37.67 32.27 -8.27
N ASP A 554 37.68 33.34 -9.05
CA ASP A 554 37.86 34.70 -8.56
C ASP A 554 36.53 35.29 -8.06
N LYS A 555 36.55 36.04 -6.93
CA LYS A 555 35.37 36.73 -6.43
C LYS A 555 34.90 37.79 -7.41
N VAL A 556 33.64 37.78 -7.76
CA VAL A 556 33.04 38.80 -8.60
C VAL A 556 32.73 40.08 -7.81
N ALA A 557 32.71 41.21 -8.51
CA ALA A 557 32.47 42.50 -7.88
C ALA A 557 31.05 42.61 -7.31
N LYS A 558 30.89 43.47 -6.29
CA LYS A 558 29.56 43.85 -5.78
C LYS A 558 28.78 44.56 -6.88
N GLY A 559 27.51 44.25 -6.97
CA GLY A 559 26.67 44.84 -8.01
C GLY A 559 25.47 44.00 -8.40
N VAL A 560 24.85 44.42 -9.49
CA VAL A 560 23.67 43.75 -10.06
C VAL A 560 24.12 42.85 -11.20
N TYR A 561 23.60 41.64 -11.20
CA TYR A 561 23.82 40.60 -12.21
C TYR A 561 22.47 40.10 -12.73
N ILE A 562 22.50 39.40 -13.84
CA ILE A 562 21.34 38.71 -14.42
C ILE A 562 21.70 37.23 -14.50
N TYR A 563 20.79 36.37 -14.14
CA TYR A 563 21.00 34.96 -14.42
C TYR A 563 19.90 34.40 -15.32
N LYS A 564 20.29 33.45 -16.15
CA LYS A 564 19.41 32.68 -17.01
C LYS A 564 19.38 31.24 -16.47
N LEU A 565 18.22 30.81 -16.01
CA LEU A 565 17.92 29.41 -15.73
C LEU A 565 17.40 28.79 -17.02
N ASN A 566 18.03 27.70 -17.46
CA ASN A 566 17.56 26.86 -18.55
C ASN A 566 17.38 25.42 -18.04
N VAL A 567 16.20 24.88 -18.22
CA VAL A 567 15.83 23.54 -17.77
C VAL A 567 15.42 22.73 -19.00
N ARG A 568 15.96 21.51 -19.12
CA ARG A 568 15.70 20.61 -20.24
C ARG A 568 15.25 19.24 -19.73
N SER A 569 14.13 18.77 -20.24
CA SER A 569 13.69 17.39 -20.14
C SER A 569 14.23 16.59 -21.33
N GLU A 570 14.97 15.51 -21.07
CA GLU A 570 15.42 14.60 -22.12
C GLU A 570 14.29 13.69 -22.61
N SER A 571 13.40 13.27 -21.71
CA SER A 571 12.24 12.44 -22.05
C SER A 571 11.29 13.13 -23.02
N LEU A 572 11.01 14.42 -22.78
CA LEU A 572 10.12 15.23 -23.64
C LEU A 572 10.86 15.89 -24.81
N ASN A 573 12.20 15.87 -24.82
CA ASN A 573 13.05 16.64 -25.72
C ASN A 573 12.68 18.14 -25.79
N LYS A 574 12.24 18.70 -24.65
CA LYS A 574 11.81 20.09 -24.49
C LYS A 574 12.75 20.86 -23.55
N SER A 575 12.82 22.16 -23.73
CA SER A 575 13.57 23.06 -22.84
C SER A 575 12.82 24.35 -22.62
N VAL A 576 12.90 24.86 -21.41
CA VAL A 576 12.33 26.14 -21.00
C VAL A 576 13.38 26.98 -20.31
N SER A 577 13.35 28.32 -20.48
CA SER A 577 14.28 29.21 -19.80
C SER A 577 13.58 30.44 -19.21
N LYS A 578 14.11 30.89 -18.06
CA LYS A 578 13.69 32.12 -17.37
C LYS A 578 14.93 32.96 -17.06
N ILE A 579 14.75 34.27 -17.05
CA ILE A 579 15.80 35.25 -16.74
C ILE A 579 15.35 36.06 -15.54
N GLU A 580 16.21 36.11 -14.53
CA GLU A 580 15.96 36.83 -13.29
C GLU A 580 17.19 37.66 -12.88
N LYS A 581 17.00 38.56 -11.91
CA LYS A 581 18.00 39.49 -11.41
C LYS A 581 18.49 39.05 -10.03
N LEU A 582 19.81 39.14 -9.82
CA LEU A 582 20.43 38.95 -8.51
C LEU A 582 21.36 40.12 -8.14
N VAL A 583 21.59 40.26 -6.84
CA VAL A 583 22.39 41.37 -6.30
C VAL A 583 23.43 40.83 -5.31
N ILE A 584 24.70 41.21 -5.51
CA ILE A 584 25.82 40.90 -4.60
C ILE A 584 26.17 42.17 -3.80
N LEU A 585 26.26 42.03 -2.47
CA LEU A 585 26.57 43.09 -1.50
C LEU A 585 28.03 43.13 -1.10
#